data_ddd732b8d8cf8fb131b88533815f1378
#
_entry.id   ddd732b8d8cf8fb131b88533815f1378
#
_cell.length_a   1.000
_cell.length_b   1.000
_cell.length_c   1.000
_cell.angle_alpha   90.00
_cell.angle_beta   90.00
_cell.angle_gamma   90.00
#
_symmetry.space_group_name_H-M   'P 1'
#
loop_
_entity.id
_entity.type
_entity.pdbx_description
1 polymer ?
#
loop_
_entity_poly.entity_id
_entity_poly.type
_entity_poly.pdbx_seq_one_letter_code
_entity_poly.pdbx_strand_id
1 'polypeptide(L)'
;MKKLYYAALAYTILGLAGGLFYRTLTHANDFTGFTQLAVVHTHFLVLGMVFFLGAMLFERAFKLSQSKLFNWFFWTYNVGLIWTGGFMTFNGINTVLGNTTSAAVAGMSGIGHILLTIALILFFLCLRPLLSGTPQESAGRQVLDTRRQVVNTQS
;
A
#
# COMPACT_ATOMS: atom_id res chain seq x y z
N MET A 1 -12.47 -0.29 -5.55
CA MET A 1 -11.88 -1.01 -6.70
C MET A 1 -11.08 -0.10 -7.62
N LYS A 2 -11.67 0.88 -8.35
CA LYS A 2 -10.95 1.71 -9.34
C LYS A 2 -9.71 2.43 -8.78
N LYS A 3 -9.81 3.04 -7.58
CA LYS A 3 -8.67 3.75 -6.94
C LYS A 3 -7.46 2.81 -6.70
N LEU A 4 -7.69 1.60 -6.20
CA LEU A 4 -6.63 0.62 -5.94
C LEU A 4 -5.97 0.14 -7.23
N TYR A 5 -6.77 -0.11 -8.28
CA TYR A 5 -6.26 -0.49 -9.59
C TYR A 5 -5.35 0.59 -10.20
N TYR A 6 -5.81 1.85 -10.21
CA TYR A 6 -4.98 2.94 -10.76
C TYR A 6 -3.73 3.20 -9.92
N ALA A 7 -3.80 3.03 -8.61
CA ALA A 7 -2.61 3.10 -7.76
C ALA A 7 -1.62 1.98 -8.12
N ALA A 8 -2.07 0.73 -8.21
CA ALA A 8 -1.22 -0.38 -8.63
C ALA A 8 -0.58 -0.14 -10.00
N LEU A 9 -1.36 0.33 -10.99
CA LEU A 9 -0.87 0.64 -12.33
C LEU A 9 0.18 1.77 -12.30
N ALA A 10 -0.09 2.86 -11.58
CA ALA A 10 0.84 3.98 -11.45
C ALA A 10 2.17 3.54 -10.83
N TYR A 11 2.12 2.73 -9.76
CA TYR A 11 3.35 2.21 -9.13
C TYR A 11 4.07 1.17 -9.99
N THR A 12 3.36 0.43 -10.83
CA THR A 12 4.02 -0.43 -11.85
C THR A 12 4.85 0.42 -12.80
N ILE A 13 4.26 1.49 -13.34
CA ILE A 13 4.96 2.41 -14.27
C ILE A 13 6.15 3.06 -13.56
N LEU A 14 5.97 3.60 -12.34
CA LEU A 14 7.04 4.23 -11.56
C LEU A 14 8.16 3.25 -11.23
N GLY A 15 7.81 2.00 -10.87
CA GLY A 15 8.79 0.96 -10.57
C GLY A 15 9.64 0.59 -11.78
N LEU A 16 9.00 0.34 -12.94
CA LEU A 16 9.70 0.00 -14.18
C LEU A 16 10.57 1.17 -14.66
N ALA A 17 10.02 2.39 -14.66
CA ALA A 17 10.77 3.60 -15.02
C ALA A 17 11.95 3.83 -14.06
N GLY A 18 11.75 3.63 -12.75
CA GLY A 18 12.80 3.75 -11.74
C GLY A 18 13.94 2.75 -11.94
N GLY A 19 13.63 1.51 -12.30
CA GLY A 19 14.64 0.48 -12.60
C GLY A 19 15.47 0.82 -13.85
N LEU A 20 14.79 1.30 -14.91
CA LEU A 20 15.46 1.75 -16.13
C LEU A 20 16.34 2.98 -15.85
N PHE A 21 15.80 3.94 -15.11
CA PHE A 21 16.54 5.15 -14.72
C PHE A 21 17.79 4.83 -13.90
N TYR A 22 17.68 3.94 -12.89
CA TYR A 22 18.82 3.47 -12.13
C TYR A 22 19.92 2.92 -13.02
N ARG A 23 19.57 1.99 -13.92
CA ARG A 23 20.53 1.36 -14.83
C ARG A 23 21.20 2.38 -15.74
N THR A 24 20.42 3.28 -16.34
CA THR A 24 20.94 4.30 -17.26
C THR A 24 21.87 5.27 -16.55
N LEU A 25 21.49 5.77 -15.38
CA LEU A 25 22.29 6.73 -14.62
C LEU A 25 23.61 6.14 -14.13
N THR A 26 23.59 4.93 -13.58
CA THR A 26 24.82 4.27 -13.09
C THR A 26 25.76 3.92 -14.22
N HIS A 27 25.24 3.45 -15.36
CA HIS A 27 26.06 3.17 -16.54
C HIS A 27 26.69 4.44 -17.14
N ALA A 28 25.92 5.53 -17.23
CA ALA A 28 26.41 6.79 -17.79
C ALA A 28 27.51 7.47 -16.92
N ASN A 29 27.60 7.10 -15.64
CA ASN A 29 28.59 7.64 -14.69
C ASN A 29 29.63 6.60 -14.26
N ASP A 30 29.72 5.44 -14.92
CA ASP A 30 30.61 4.33 -14.56
C ASP A 30 30.58 3.96 -13.08
N PHE A 31 29.39 4.14 -12.46
CA PHE A 31 29.21 3.95 -11.03
C PHE A 31 29.03 2.46 -10.68
N THR A 32 29.92 1.94 -9.84
CA THR A 32 29.93 0.53 -9.40
C THR A 32 29.61 0.34 -7.92
N GLY A 33 29.38 1.44 -7.18
CA GLY A 33 29.07 1.42 -5.75
C GLY A 33 27.62 1.11 -5.43
N PHE A 34 27.27 1.07 -4.14
CA PHE A 34 25.90 0.97 -3.68
C PHE A 34 25.22 2.35 -3.69
N THR A 35 23.98 2.39 -4.15
CA THR A 35 23.13 3.58 -4.13
C THR A 35 21.71 3.21 -3.76
N GLN A 36 20.99 4.09 -3.02
CA GLN A 36 19.58 3.90 -2.70
C GLN A 36 18.70 3.82 -3.96
N LEU A 37 19.15 4.37 -5.09
CA LEU A 37 18.44 4.29 -6.35
C LEU A 37 18.20 2.85 -6.81
N ALA A 38 19.10 1.92 -6.45
CA ALA A 38 18.99 0.50 -6.77
C ALA A 38 17.72 -0.16 -6.17
N VAL A 39 17.21 0.35 -5.06
CA VAL A 39 16.07 -0.24 -4.36
C VAL A 39 14.75 0.54 -4.53
N VAL A 40 14.77 1.69 -5.22
CA VAL A 40 13.56 2.50 -5.48
C VAL A 40 12.53 1.71 -6.28
N HIS A 41 12.96 1.01 -7.33
CA HIS A 41 12.05 0.24 -8.18
C HIS A 41 11.37 -0.90 -7.41
N THR A 42 12.09 -1.57 -6.50
CA THR A 42 11.52 -2.63 -5.67
C THR A 42 10.52 -2.07 -4.65
N HIS A 43 10.76 -0.88 -4.09
CA HIS A 43 9.77 -0.21 -3.23
C HIS A 43 8.47 0.06 -4.00
N PHE A 44 8.53 0.64 -5.19
CA PHE A 44 7.32 0.89 -5.98
C PHE A 44 6.64 -0.38 -6.47
N LEU A 45 7.38 -1.41 -6.85
CA LEU A 45 6.78 -2.68 -7.29
C LEU A 45 6.20 -3.47 -6.12
N VAL A 46 6.91 -3.60 -5.00
CA VAL A 46 6.45 -4.43 -3.88
C VAL A 46 5.43 -3.68 -3.02
N LEU A 47 5.79 -2.49 -2.49
CA LEU A 47 4.89 -1.72 -1.63
C LEU A 47 3.82 -0.96 -2.44
N GLY A 48 4.06 -0.68 -3.71
CA GLY A 48 3.07 -0.08 -4.58
C GLY A 48 2.21 -1.13 -5.30
N MET A 49 2.74 -1.72 -6.37
CA MET A 49 1.99 -2.63 -7.24
C MET A 49 1.44 -3.85 -6.48
N VAL A 50 2.32 -4.67 -5.87
CA VAL A 50 1.90 -5.94 -5.24
C VAL A 50 0.96 -5.68 -4.07
N PHE A 51 1.26 -4.70 -3.24
CA PHE A 51 0.42 -4.34 -2.10
C PHE A 51 -0.99 -3.90 -2.54
N PHE A 52 -1.11 -3.00 -3.53
CA PHE A 52 -2.42 -2.54 -4.01
C PHE A 52 -3.19 -3.61 -4.77
N LEU A 53 -2.51 -4.53 -5.48
CA LEU A 53 -3.18 -5.71 -6.06
C LEU A 53 -3.72 -6.63 -4.95
N GLY A 54 -2.94 -6.86 -3.89
CA GLY A 54 -3.42 -7.58 -2.70
C GLY A 54 -4.61 -6.87 -2.03
N ALA A 55 -4.53 -5.55 -1.84
CA ALA A 55 -5.63 -4.76 -1.29
C ALA A 55 -6.90 -4.82 -2.16
N MET A 56 -6.78 -4.97 -3.49
CA MET A 56 -7.92 -5.20 -4.38
C MET A 56 -8.61 -6.55 -4.11
N LEU A 57 -7.85 -7.60 -3.81
CA LEU A 57 -8.43 -8.89 -3.44
C LEU A 57 -9.21 -8.79 -2.13
N PHE A 58 -8.65 -8.10 -1.14
CA PHE A 58 -9.34 -7.81 0.12
C PHE A 58 -10.58 -6.94 -0.09
N GLU A 59 -10.50 -5.93 -0.95
CA GLU A 59 -11.66 -5.09 -1.30
C GLU A 59 -12.77 -5.92 -1.95
N ARG A 60 -12.42 -6.85 -2.84
CA ARG A 60 -13.39 -7.74 -3.50
C ARG A 60 -14.06 -8.69 -2.51
N ALA A 61 -13.29 -9.26 -1.59
CA ALA A 61 -13.79 -10.22 -0.61
C ALA A 61 -14.58 -9.55 0.52
N PHE A 62 -14.17 -8.39 0.98
CA PHE A 62 -14.58 -7.81 2.26
C PHE A 62 -15.08 -6.37 2.18
N LYS A 63 -15.11 -5.75 1.00
CA LYS A 63 -15.59 -4.38 0.77
C LYS A 63 -14.95 -3.35 1.71
N LEU A 64 -13.63 -3.36 1.81
CA LEU A 64 -12.84 -2.46 2.67
C LEU A 64 -13.22 -0.98 2.52
N SER A 65 -13.64 -0.57 1.32
CA SER A 65 -14.06 0.80 1.02
C SER A 65 -15.31 1.26 1.79
N GLN A 66 -16.05 0.35 2.43
CA GLN A 66 -17.14 0.71 3.34
C GLN A 66 -16.65 1.25 4.68
N SER A 67 -15.40 0.99 5.06
CA SER A 67 -14.79 1.57 6.25
C SER A 67 -14.51 3.06 6.06
N LYS A 68 -14.88 3.89 7.05
CA LYS A 68 -14.55 5.33 7.07
C LYS A 68 -13.03 5.56 7.06
N LEU A 69 -12.26 4.60 7.57
CA LEU A 69 -10.80 4.66 7.64
C LEU A 69 -10.12 4.36 6.30
N PHE A 70 -10.83 3.75 5.34
CA PHE A 70 -10.25 3.37 4.04
C PHE A 70 -9.65 4.55 3.27
N ASN A 71 -10.31 5.71 3.25
CA ASN A 71 -9.79 6.89 2.58
C ASN A 71 -8.53 7.42 3.26
N TRP A 72 -8.49 7.44 4.59
CA TRP A 72 -7.31 7.84 5.36
C TRP A 72 -6.16 6.88 5.09
N PHE A 73 -6.39 5.57 5.17
CA PHE A 73 -5.41 4.56 4.78
C PHE A 73 -4.87 4.83 3.38
N PHE A 74 -5.75 4.94 2.38
CA PHE A 74 -5.36 5.08 0.99
C PHE A 74 -4.45 6.29 0.74
N TRP A 75 -4.85 7.46 1.23
CA TRP A 75 -4.07 8.68 1.00
C TRP A 75 -2.77 8.72 1.83
N THR A 76 -2.79 8.34 3.09
CA THR A 76 -1.59 8.30 3.94
C THR A 76 -0.57 7.32 3.38
N TYR A 77 -1.02 6.16 2.87
CA TYR A 77 -0.16 5.17 2.23
C TYR A 77 0.52 5.72 0.97
N ASN A 78 -0.26 6.32 0.07
CA ASN A 78 0.27 6.87 -1.17
C ASN A 78 1.26 8.03 -0.90
N VAL A 79 0.91 8.95 0.00
CA VAL A 79 1.82 10.04 0.39
C VAL A 79 3.12 9.47 0.99
N GLY A 80 3.03 8.50 1.91
CA GLY A 80 4.20 7.87 2.52
C GLY A 80 5.09 7.17 1.50
N LEU A 81 4.51 6.43 0.55
CA LEU A 81 5.26 5.69 -0.47
C LEU A 81 5.94 6.63 -1.48
N ILE A 82 5.23 7.65 -1.96
CA ILE A 82 5.80 8.65 -2.87
C ILE A 82 6.91 9.45 -2.17
N TRP A 83 6.68 9.83 -0.90
CA TRP A 83 7.69 10.52 -0.10
C TRP A 83 8.96 9.69 0.05
N THR A 84 8.82 8.44 0.48
CA THR A 84 9.96 7.51 0.63
C THR A 84 10.69 7.32 -0.69
N GLY A 85 9.98 6.97 -1.76
CA GLY A 85 10.59 6.76 -3.09
C GLY A 85 11.25 8.01 -3.65
N GLY A 86 10.64 9.19 -3.44
CA GLY A 86 11.19 10.48 -3.86
C GLY A 86 12.53 10.80 -3.17
N PHE A 87 12.58 10.68 -1.84
CA PHE A 87 13.82 10.92 -1.07
C PHE A 87 14.90 9.87 -1.37
N MET A 88 14.54 8.60 -1.54
CA MET A 88 15.47 7.57 -1.97
C MET A 88 16.04 7.85 -3.36
N THR A 89 15.20 8.34 -4.29
CA THR A 89 15.64 8.73 -5.63
C THR A 89 16.60 9.91 -5.54
N PHE A 90 16.26 10.94 -4.78
CA PHE A 90 17.11 12.12 -4.58
C PHE A 90 18.48 11.75 -3.98
N ASN A 91 18.48 10.99 -2.89
CA ASN A 91 19.73 10.51 -2.25
C ASN A 91 20.52 9.62 -3.19
N GLY A 92 19.85 8.74 -3.90
CA GLY A 92 20.50 7.81 -4.81
C GLY A 92 21.18 8.51 -5.99
N ILE A 93 20.56 9.54 -6.57
CA ILE A 93 21.15 10.38 -7.63
C ILE A 93 22.39 11.09 -7.09
N ASN A 94 22.31 11.73 -5.92
CA ASN A 94 23.46 12.42 -5.33
C ASN A 94 24.63 11.46 -5.06
N THR A 95 24.34 10.24 -4.58
CA THR A 95 25.37 9.21 -4.38
C THR A 95 26.07 8.86 -5.68
N VAL A 96 25.34 8.66 -6.78
CA VAL A 96 25.93 8.34 -8.11
C VAL A 96 26.79 9.49 -8.63
N LEU A 97 26.36 10.73 -8.40
CA LEU A 97 27.10 11.94 -8.83
C LEU A 97 28.23 12.35 -7.89
N GLY A 98 28.52 11.58 -6.84
CA GLY A 98 29.58 11.87 -5.88
C GLY A 98 29.28 13.02 -4.92
N ASN A 99 28.02 13.45 -4.83
CA ASN A 99 27.60 14.52 -3.92
C ASN A 99 27.28 13.95 -2.54
N THR A 100 27.63 14.71 -1.49
CA THR A 100 27.23 14.37 -0.10
C THR A 100 25.84 14.95 0.19
N THR A 101 24.96 14.12 0.75
CA THR A 101 23.65 14.59 1.25
C THR A 101 23.74 14.93 2.73
N SER A 102 23.02 15.96 3.17
CA SER A 102 23.02 16.39 4.56
C SER A 102 22.24 15.41 5.46
N ALA A 103 22.56 15.40 6.76
CA ALA A 103 21.83 14.63 7.77
C ALA A 103 20.33 14.99 7.82
N ALA A 104 19.95 16.22 7.47
CA ALA A 104 18.57 16.65 7.39
C ALA A 104 17.79 15.87 6.30
N VAL A 105 18.41 15.60 5.15
CA VAL A 105 17.79 14.83 4.07
C VAL A 105 17.57 13.38 4.50
N ALA A 106 18.53 12.79 5.22
CA ALA A 106 18.37 11.44 5.79
C ALA A 106 17.20 11.39 6.79
N GLY A 107 17.05 12.40 7.67
CA GLY A 107 15.94 12.52 8.60
C GLY A 107 14.58 12.66 7.89
N MET A 108 14.50 13.48 6.85
CA MET A 108 13.28 13.65 6.06
C MET A 108 12.87 12.35 5.33
N SER A 109 13.82 11.55 4.91
CA SER A 109 13.54 10.22 4.34
C SER A 109 12.79 9.31 5.34
N GLY A 110 13.09 9.44 6.64
CA GLY A 110 12.43 8.69 7.72
C GLY A 110 10.93 9.00 7.88
N ILE A 111 10.48 10.22 7.55
CA ILE A 111 9.07 10.63 7.65
C ILE A 111 8.18 9.72 6.79
N GLY A 112 8.63 9.34 5.61
CA GLY A 112 7.88 8.45 4.72
C GLY A 112 7.60 7.09 5.36
N HIS A 113 8.55 6.52 6.11
CA HIS A 113 8.36 5.25 6.80
C HIS A 113 7.37 5.37 7.97
N ILE A 114 7.36 6.51 8.67
CA ILE A 114 6.36 6.79 9.71
C ILE A 114 4.96 6.83 9.09
N LEU A 115 4.80 7.55 7.97
CA LEU A 115 3.52 7.60 7.25
C LEU A 115 3.06 6.22 6.77
N LEU A 116 3.97 5.41 6.23
CA LEU A 116 3.67 4.03 5.82
C LEU A 116 3.25 3.18 7.02
N THR A 117 3.92 3.32 8.16
CA THR A 117 3.55 2.62 9.40
C THR A 117 2.14 2.96 9.85
N ILE A 118 1.81 4.26 9.90
CA ILE A 118 0.46 4.74 10.24
C ILE A 118 -0.57 4.18 9.25
N ALA A 119 -0.26 4.22 7.96
CA ALA A 119 -1.15 3.72 6.92
C ALA A 119 -1.39 2.21 7.04
N LEU A 120 -0.37 1.41 7.36
CA LEU A 120 -0.52 -0.03 7.58
C LEU A 120 -1.38 -0.31 8.82
N ILE A 121 -1.22 0.45 9.90
CA ILE A 121 -2.11 0.35 11.08
C ILE A 121 -3.55 0.64 10.66
N LEU A 122 -3.80 1.71 9.90
CA LEU A 122 -5.13 2.04 9.37
C LEU A 122 -5.69 0.92 8.49
N PHE A 123 -4.86 0.28 7.68
CA PHE A 123 -5.25 -0.86 6.85
C PHE A 123 -5.74 -2.04 7.71
N PHE A 124 -4.99 -2.42 8.75
CA PHE A 124 -5.40 -3.48 9.67
C PHE A 124 -6.67 -3.10 10.45
N LEU A 125 -6.84 -1.83 10.81
CA LEU A 125 -8.09 -1.36 11.44
C LEU A 125 -9.28 -1.46 10.49
N CYS A 126 -9.10 -1.25 9.18
CA CYS A 126 -10.14 -1.50 8.18
C CYS A 126 -10.51 -2.98 8.09
N LEU A 127 -9.58 -3.91 8.37
CA LEU A 127 -9.82 -5.35 8.37
C LEU A 127 -10.46 -5.86 9.67
N ARG A 128 -10.38 -5.12 10.78
CA ARG A 128 -10.86 -5.55 12.10
C ARG A 128 -12.33 -6.01 12.12
N PRO A 129 -13.29 -5.35 11.44
CA PRO A 129 -14.69 -5.81 11.43
C PRO A 129 -14.88 -7.21 10.88
N LEU A 130 -13.92 -7.72 10.08
CA LEU A 130 -13.97 -9.06 9.50
C LEU A 130 -13.73 -10.17 10.56
N LEU A 131 -13.05 -9.82 11.65
CA LEU A 131 -12.79 -10.74 12.77
C LEU A 131 -14.00 -10.87 13.71
N SER A 132 -14.96 -9.96 13.62
CA SER A 132 -16.07 -9.81 14.59
C SER A 132 -17.41 -10.40 14.12
N GLY A 133 -17.52 -10.90 12.88
CA GLY A 133 -18.76 -11.47 12.38
C GLY A 133 -18.60 -12.27 11.10
N THR A 134 -18.86 -13.55 11.16
CA THR A 134 -19.09 -14.33 9.94
C THR A 134 -20.51 -14.05 9.44
N PRO A 135 -20.71 -13.62 8.18
CA PRO A 135 -22.06 -13.41 7.59
C PRO A 135 -22.94 -14.67 7.63
N GLN A 136 -22.32 -15.84 7.79
CA GLN A 136 -23.00 -17.13 7.92
C GLN A 136 -23.83 -17.28 9.20
N GLU A 137 -23.37 -16.67 10.31
CA GLU A 137 -24.08 -16.79 11.59
C GLU A 137 -25.37 -15.97 11.63
N SER A 138 -25.36 -14.79 10.99
CA SER A 138 -26.58 -13.95 10.85
C SER A 138 -27.58 -14.56 9.88
N ALA A 139 -27.16 -15.13 8.78
CA ALA A 139 -28.05 -15.85 7.85
C ALA A 139 -28.63 -17.13 8.48
N GLY A 140 -27.83 -17.88 9.23
CA GLY A 140 -28.29 -19.05 9.97
C GLY A 140 -29.33 -18.71 11.05
N ARG A 141 -29.15 -17.63 11.80
CA ARG A 141 -30.12 -17.14 12.79
C ARG A 141 -31.43 -16.68 12.12
N GLN A 142 -31.38 -15.94 11.02
CA GLN A 142 -32.58 -15.54 10.30
C GLN A 142 -33.40 -16.73 9.79
N VAL A 143 -32.76 -17.76 9.25
CA VAL A 143 -33.46 -18.98 8.79
C VAL A 143 -34.09 -19.72 9.96
N LEU A 144 -33.43 -19.82 11.11
CA LEU A 144 -33.98 -20.45 12.31
C LEU A 144 -35.15 -19.68 12.92
N ASP A 145 -35.07 -18.34 12.95
CA ASP A 145 -36.16 -17.50 13.43
C ASP A 145 -37.39 -17.53 12.51
N THR A 146 -37.18 -17.53 11.19
CA THR A 146 -38.27 -17.70 10.23
C THR A 146 -38.94 -19.07 10.36
N ARG A 147 -38.18 -20.15 10.55
CA ARG A 147 -38.76 -21.48 10.80
C ARG A 147 -39.58 -21.55 12.11
N ARG A 148 -39.11 -20.93 13.19
CA ARG A 148 -39.84 -20.85 14.47
C ARG A 148 -41.15 -20.09 14.32
N GLN A 149 -41.18 -19.00 13.56
CA GLN A 149 -42.41 -18.23 13.31
C GLN A 149 -43.45 -19.04 12.52
N VAL A 150 -43.02 -19.79 11.50
CA VAL A 150 -43.90 -20.63 10.70
C VAL A 150 -44.52 -21.77 11.55
N VAL A 151 -43.74 -22.39 12.41
CA VAL A 151 -44.26 -23.47 13.30
C VAL A 151 -45.26 -22.92 14.29
N ASN A 152 -45.04 -21.74 14.89
CA ASN A 152 -45.94 -21.13 15.86
C ASN A 152 -47.26 -20.59 15.23
N THR A 153 -47.32 -20.36 13.91
CA THR A 153 -48.54 -19.93 13.23
C THR A 153 -49.39 -21.08 12.75
N GLN A 154 -48.90 -22.31 12.81
CA GLN A 154 -49.64 -23.54 12.44
C GLN A 154 -50.18 -24.35 13.64
N SER A 155 -49.90 -23.93 14.86
CA SER A 155 -50.44 -24.46 16.11
C SER A 155 -51.55 -23.55 16.67
#